data_6907df3170299691308156e48808c0e2
#
_entry.id   6907df3170299691308156e48808c0e2
#
_cell.length_a   1.000
_cell.length_b   1.000
_cell.length_c   1.000
_cell.angle_alpha   90.00
_cell.angle_beta   90.00
_cell.angle_gamma   90.00
#
_symmetry.space_group_name_H-M   'P 1'
#
loop_
_entity.id
_entity.type
_entity.pdbx_description
1 polymer ?
#
loop_
_entity_poly.entity_id
_entity_poly.type
_entity_poly.pdbx_seq_one_letter_code
_entity_poly.pdbx_strand_id
1 'polypeptide(L)'
;ALDGLSPDGGAGAVSLLIAAAAQEEAGDLDTAVASLDALAARTDVPAIYRDLASFKAAMLDAGTDPAARRTRLEALANPGKPFALLAQEQLALADLAAGERDAAITRLNAIIQDAGVSQGLRDRVQTLMVSLGAPLPDALPSGDAAAVAAPDATSTNP
;
A
#
# COMPACT_ATOMS: atom_id res chain seq x y z
N ALA A 1 26.17 11.05 -5.26
CA ALA A 1 27.16 10.96 -4.18
C ALA A 1 26.52 10.32 -2.92
N LEU A 2 26.10 9.06 -3.02
CA LEU A 2 25.57 8.28 -1.88
C LEU A 2 26.56 7.20 -1.41
N ASP A 3 27.81 7.26 -1.92
CA ASP A 3 28.85 6.24 -1.68
C ASP A 3 29.37 6.18 -0.23
N GLY A 4 28.86 6.99 0.68
CA GLY A 4 29.30 7.03 2.08
C GLY A 4 28.29 6.53 3.09
N LEU A 5 27.11 6.09 2.67
CA LEU A 5 26.10 5.53 3.58
C LEU A 5 26.28 4.02 3.66
N SER A 6 26.62 3.55 4.85
CA SER A 6 26.75 2.11 5.12
C SER A 6 25.44 1.41 4.71
N PRO A 7 25.51 0.35 3.90
CA PRO A 7 24.29 -0.35 3.44
C PRO A 7 23.60 -1.15 4.54
N ASP A 8 24.01 -0.99 5.79
CA ASP A 8 23.55 -1.77 6.92
C ASP A 8 22.38 -1.10 7.64
N GLY A 9 21.31 -1.83 7.82
CA GLY A 9 20.12 -1.37 8.57
C GLY A 9 19.21 -0.40 7.85
N GLY A 10 18.43 0.38 8.62
CA GLY A 10 17.39 1.28 8.07
C GLY A 10 17.94 2.41 7.21
N ALA A 11 19.10 2.98 7.54
CA ALA A 11 19.70 4.06 6.75
C ALA A 11 20.16 3.57 5.37
N GLY A 12 20.73 2.38 5.29
CA GLY A 12 21.07 1.75 4.02
C GLY A 12 19.85 1.41 3.17
N ALA A 13 18.76 0.96 3.80
CA ALA A 13 17.50 0.71 3.11
C ALA A 13 16.93 2.00 2.46
N VAL A 14 16.94 3.12 3.20
CA VAL A 14 16.48 4.42 2.69
C VAL A 14 17.33 4.86 1.51
N SER A 15 18.65 4.70 1.57
CA SER A 15 19.56 5.05 0.47
C SER A 15 19.26 4.25 -0.80
N LEU A 16 18.98 2.95 -0.65
CA LEU A 16 18.60 2.08 -1.78
C LEU A 16 17.24 2.48 -2.37
N LEU A 17 16.27 2.86 -1.54
CA LEU A 17 14.98 3.36 -2.01
C LEU A 17 15.11 4.67 -2.79
N ILE A 18 15.99 5.58 -2.34
CA ILE A 18 16.28 6.84 -3.05
C ILE A 18 16.97 6.54 -4.39
N ALA A 19 17.93 5.60 -4.41
CA ALA A 19 18.59 5.21 -5.65
C ALA A 19 17.61 4.61 -6.66
N ALA A 20 16.71 3.73 -6.22
CA ALA A 20 15.66 3.18 -7.06
C ALA A 20 14.70 4.27 -7.59
N ALA A 21 14.35 5.26 -6.77
CA ALA A 21 13.53 6.38 -7.22
C ALA A 21 14.24 7.23 -8.29
N ALA A 22 15.54 7.46 -8.15
CA ALA A 22 16.32 8.18 -9.17
C ALA A 22 16.42 7.40 -10.49
N GLN A 23 16.48 6.07 -10.44
CA GLN A 23 16.43 5.20 -11.63
C GLN A 23 15.06 5.27 -12.31
N GLU A 24 13.98 5.25 -11.51
CA GLU A 24 12.60 5.43 -11.99
C GLU A 24 12.43 6.79 -12.71
N GLU A 25 12.91 7.88 -12.10
CA GLU A 25 12.88 9.23 -12.70
C GLU A 25 13.69 9.32 -14.01
N ALA A 26 14.77 8.56 -14.11
CA ALA A 26 15.58 8.46 -15.33
C ALA A 26 14.93 7.58 -16.42
N GLY A 27 13.81 6.92 -16.11
CA GLY A 27 13.12 5.99 -17.01
C GLY A 27 13.76 4.61 -17.10
N ASP A 28 14.75 4.32 -16.25
CA ASP A 28 15.41 3.01 -16.17
C ASP A 28 14.65 2.08 -15.20
N LEU A 29 13.45 1.68 -15.64
CA LEU A 29 12.51 0.91 -14.81
C LEU A 29 13.06 -0.48 -14.47
N ASP A 30 13.74 -1.14 -15.38
CA ASP A 30 14.30 -2.48 -15.15
C ASP A 30 15.36 -2.45 -14.04
N THR A 31 16.25 -1.46 -14.06
CA THR A 31 17.25 -1.28 -13.00
C THR A 31 16.60 -0.87 -11.68
N ALA A 32 15.56 -0.03 -11.72
CA ALA A 32 14.81 0.34 -10.52
C ALA A 32 14.14 -0.87 -9.86
N VAL A 33 13.46 -1.72 -10.63
CA VAL A 33 12.84 -2.97 -10.14
C VAL A 33 13.90 -3.91 -9.58
N ALA A 34 15.02 -4.13 -10.28
CA ALA A 34 16.10 -4.99 -9.81
C ALA A 34 16.69 -4.48 -8.47
N SER A 35 16.87 -3.16 -8.31
CA SER A 35 17.35 -2.55 -7.07
C SER A 35 16.37 -2.74 -5.92
N LEU A 36 15.07 -2.60 -6.18
CA LEU A 36 14.00 -2.83 -5.19
C LEU A 36 13.92 -4.31 -4.80
N ASP A 37 14.06 -5.23 -5.75
CA ASP A 37 14.07 -6.66 -5.47
C ASP A 37 15.28 -7.09 -4.63
N ALA A 38 16.45 -6.53 -4.93
CA ALA A 38 17.63 -6.74 -4.10
C ALA A 38 17.42 -6.26 -2.67
N LEU A 39 16.76 -5.11 -2.47
CA LEU A 39 16.41 -4.61 -1.14
C LEU A 39 15.36 -5.51 -0.45
N ALA A 40 14.33 -5.95 -1.17
CA ALA A 40 13.28 -6.81 -0.63
C ALA A 40 13.81 -8.17 -0.16
N ALA A 41 14.86 -8.68 -0.78
CA ALA A 41 15.52 -9.95 -0.44
C ALA A 41 16.46 -9.85 0.78
N ARG A 42 16.81 -8.66 1.26
CA ARG A 42 17.75 -8.46 2.37
C ARG A 42 17.15 -8.87 3.71
N THR A 43 17.80 -9.79 4.42
CA THR A 43 17.35 -10.26 5.75
C THR A 43 17.86 -9.39 6.91
N ASP A 44 18.87 -8.59 6.67
CA ASP A 44 19.49 -7.66 7.62
C ASP A 44 18.80 -6.29 7.71
N VAL A 45 17.76 -6.09 6.87
CA VAL A 45 16.95 -4.86 6.82
C VAL A 45 15.58 -5.11 7.49
N PRO A 46 15.04 -4.14 8.26
CA PRO A 46 13.70 -4.26 8.83
C PRO A 46 12.62 -4.60 7.81
N ALA A 47 11.67 -5.46 8.20
CA ALA A 47 10.64 -5.98 7.30
C ALA A 47 9.83 -4.88 6.60
N ILE A 48 9.59 -3.74 7.28
CA ILE A 48 8.84 -2.62 6.70
C ILE A 48 9.50 -2.06 5.42
N TYR A 49 10.84 -1.96 5.36
CA TYR A 49 11.55 -1.49 4.17
C TYR A 49 11.56 -2.54 3.06
N ARG A 50 11.63 -3.83 3.42
CA ARG A 50 11.54 -4.93 2.47
C ARG A 50 10.15 -5.00 1.83
N ASP A 51 9.10 -4.88 2.63
CA ASP A 51 7.72 -4.86 2.16
C ASP A 51 7.45 -3.60 1.30
N LEU A 52 8.01 -2.44 1.69
CA LEU A 52 7.93 -1.21 0.87
C LEU A 52 8.63 -1.38 -0.49
N ALA A 53 9.84 -1.95 -0.50
CA ALA A 53 10.58 -2.20 -1.73
C ALA A 53 9.81 -3.16 -2.65
N SER A 54 9.27 -4.25 -2.08
CA SER A 54 8.44 -5.20 -2.82
C SER A 54 7.17 -4.54 -3.38
N PHE A 55 6.52 -3.66 -2.61
CA PHE A 55 5.34 -2.94 -3.09
C PHE A 55 5.68 -1.96 -4.21
N LYS A 56 6.77 -1.17 -4.06
CA LYS A 56 7.24 -0.26 -5.11
C LYS A 56 7.60 -1.02 -6.39
N ALA A 57 8.31 -2.14 -6.29
CA ALA A 57 8.62 -2.98 -7.44
C ALA A 57 7.34 -3.47 -8.16
N ALA A 58 6.33 -3.90 -7.40
CA ALA A 58 5.03 -4.29 -7.97
C ALA A 58 4.32 -3.14 -8.70
N MET A 59 4.53 -1.89 -8.28
CA MET A 59 3.95 -0.72 -8.96
C MET A 59 4.67 -0.39 -10.27
N LEU A 60 6.00 -0.53 -10.31
CA LEU A 60 6.81 -0.28 -11.52
C LEU A 60 6.64 -1.39 -12.55
N ASP A 61 6.42 -2.63 -12.11
CA ASP A 61 6.30 -3.83 -12.95
C ASP A 61 4.88 -4.03 -13.54
N ALA A 62 4.05 -2.99 -13.49
CA ALA A 62 2.62 -3.09 -13.84
C ALA A 62 2.36 -3.48 -15.30
N GLY A 63 3.34 -3.31 -16.20
CA GLY A 63 3.20 -3.58 -17.63
C GLY A 63 4.05 -4.72 -18.17
N THR A 64 5.04 -5.22 -17.42
CA THR A 64 6.09 -6.10 -17.92
C THR A 64 5.79 -7.57 -17.64
N ASP A 65 5.45 -7.91 -16.39
CA ASP A 65 5.09 -9.28 -15.98
C ASP A 65 3.90 -9.27 -15.01
N PRO A 66 2.66 -9.35 -15.54
CA PRO A 66 1.47 -9.35 -14.71
C PRO A 66 1.39 -10.52 -13.72
N ALA A 67 1.98 -11.68 -14.03
CA ALA A 67 1.96 -12.85 -13.15
C ALA A 67 2.92 -12.66 -11.97
N ALA A 68 4.14 -12.20 -12.23
CA ALA A 68 5.10 -11.88 -11.18
C ALA A 68 4.58 -10.75 -10.27
N ARG A 69 3.99 -9.71 -10.86
CA ARG A 69 3.33 -8.62 -10.12
C ARG A 69 2.23 -9.15 -9.20
N ARG A 70 1.33 -9.99 -9.71
CA ARG A 70 0.25 -10.61 -8.91
C ARG A 70 0.81 -11.40 -7.74
N THR A 71 1.78 -12.29 -7.98
CA THR A 71 2.42 -13.09 -6.93
C THR A 71 3.03 -12.21 -5.82
N ARG A 72 3.69 -11.12 -6.19
CA ARG A 72 4.28 -10.15 -5.28
C ARG A 72 3.22 -9.43 -4.42
N LEU A 73 2.14 -8.99 -5.06
CA LEU A 73 1.01 -8.35 -4.38
C LEU A 73 0.28 -9.32 -3.43
N GLU A 74 0.09 -10.57 -3.82
CA GLU A 74 -0.51 -11.61 -2.96
C GLU A 74 0.32 -11.87 -1.70
N ALA A 75 1.65 -11.87 -1.82
CA ALA A 75 2.53 -11.99 -0.66
C ALA A 75 2.41 -10.80 0.30
N LEU A 76 2.19 -9.59 -0.22
CA LEU A 76 1.99 -8.37 0.57
C LEU A 76 0.57 -8.24 1.14
N ALA A 77 -0.43 -8.86 0.51
CA ALA A 77 -1.83 -8.78 0.90
C ALA A 77 -2.20 -9.64 2.13
N ASN A 78 -1.23 -10.37 2.69
CA ASN A 78 -1.45 -11.19 3.88
C ASN A 78 -1.81 -10.32 5.11
N PRO A 79 -2.74 -10.79 5.96
CA PRO A 79 -3.14 -10.06 7.17
C PRO A 79 -1.95 -9.68 8.06
N GLY A 80 -1.98 -8.48 8.60
CA GLY A 80 -0.91 -7.95 9.46
C GLY A 80 0.30 -7.35 8.74
N LYS A 81 0.35 -7.43 7.42
CA LYS A 81 1.36 -6.73 6.63
C LYS A 81 1.06 -5.23 6.53
N PRO A 82 2.09 -4.35 6.58
CA PRO A 82 1.88 -2.90 6.55
C PRO A 82 1.18 -2.38 5.30
N PHE A 83 1.35 -3.07 4.17
CA PHE A 83 0.79 -2.68 2.87
C PHE A 83 -0.36 -3.59 2.42
N ALA A 84 -0.94 -4.41 3.33
CA ALA A 84 -1.92 -5.42 2.97
C ALA A 84 -3.12 -4.84 2.21
N LEU A 85 -3.74 -3.78 2.73
CA LEU A 85 -4.92 -3.18 2.11
C LEU A 85 -4.59 -2.48 0.78
N LEU A 86 -3.41 -1.87 0.66
CA LEU A 86 -2.95 -1.30 -0.61
C LEU A 86 -2.67 -2.39 -1.65
N ALA A 87 -2.08 -3.51 -1.23
CA ALA A 87 -1.88 -4.66 -2.11
C ALA A 87 -3.21 -5.28 -2.55
N GLN A 88 -4.21 -5.36 -1.67
CA GLN A 88 -5.56 -5.80 -2.01
C GLN A 88 -6.23 -4.87 -3.03
N GLU A 89 -6.07 -3.54 -2.90
CA GLU A 89 -6.56 -2.57 -3.90
C GLU A 89 -5.94 -2.84 -5.27
N GLN A 90 -4.61 -3.04 -5.33
CA GLN A 90 -3.91 -3.32 -6.57
C GLN A 90 -4.31 -4.68 -7.20
N LEU A 91 -4.57 -5.69 -6.37
CA LEU A 91 -5.11 -6.98 -6.83
C LEU A 91 -6.53 -6.84 -7.39
N ALA A 92 -7.38 -6.03 -6.75
CA ALA A 92 -8.71 -5.75 -7.28
C ALA A 92 -8.66 -5.07 -8.66
N LEU A 93 -7.73 -4.12 -8.84
CA LEU A 93 -7.51 -3.49 -10.16
C LEU A 93 -6.99 -4.50 -11.20
N ALA A 94 -6.13 -5.43 -10.80
CA ALA A 94 -5.65 -6.50 -11.67
C ALA A 94 -6.78 -7.48 -12.04
N ASP A 95 -7.67 -7.81 -11.11
CA ASP A 95 -8.86 -8.64 -11.37
C ASP A 95 -9.80 -7.94 -12.38
N LEU A 96 -10.00 -6.61 -12.24
CA LEU A 96 -10.78 -5.83 -13.21
C LEU A 96 -10.14 -5.85 -14.60
N ALA A 97 -8.84 -5.69 -14.69
CA ALA A 97 -8.11 -5.75 -15.96
C ALA A 97 -8.20 -7.13 -16.62
N ALA A 98 -8.33 -8.19 -15.82
CA ALA A 98 -8.55 -9.56 -16.30
C ALA A 98 -10.04 -9.86 -16.63
N GLY A 99 -10.97 -8.92 -16.41
CA GLY A 99 -12.39 -9.13 -16.55
C GLY A 99 -13.06 -9.87 -15.38
N GLU A 100 -12.35 -10.12 -14.32
CA GLU A 100 -12.79 -10.83 -13.11
C GLU A 100 -13.53 -9.88 -12.14
N ARG A 101 -14.60 -9.27 -12.63
CA ARG A 101 -15.32 -8.21 -11.92
C ARG A 101 -15.80 -8.62 -10.52
N ASP A 102 -16.32 -9.84 -10.36
CA ASP A 102 -16.87 -10.32 -9.09
C ASP A 102 -15.75 -10.55 -8.04
N ALA A 103 -14.60 -11.02 -8.49
CA ALA A 103 -13.42 -11.15 -7.64
C ALA A 103 -12.94 -9.77 -7.15
N ALA A 104 -12.88 -8.79 -8.05
CA ALA A 104 -12.53 -7.42 -7.70
C ALA A 104 -13.49 -6.82 -6.67
N ILE A 105 -14.82 -6.93 -6.88
CA ILE A 105 -15.83 -6.45 -5.94
C ILE A 105 -15.68 -7.12 -4.57
N THR A 106 -15.41 -8.41 -4.54
CA THR A 106 -15.18 -9.14 -3.28
C THR A 106 -13.99 -8.57 -2.50
N ARG A 107 -12.86 -8.29 -3.18
CA ARG A 107 -11.68 -7.66 -2.56
C ARG A 107 -11.98 -6.24 -2.07
N LEU A 108 -12.63 -5.43 -2.89
CA LEU A 108 -12.98 -4.05 -2.55
C LEU A 108 -13.91 -4.00 -1.31
N ASN A 109 -14.88 -4.89 -1.23
CA ASN A 109 -15.73 -5.03 -0.05
C ASN A 109 -14.92 -5.39 1.20
N ALA A 110 -13.97 -6.32 1.10
CA ALA A 110 -13.10 -6.68 2.21
C ALA A 110 -12.26 -5.50 2.71
N ILE A 111 -11.74 -4.66 1.80
CA ILE A 111 -11.00 -3.44 2.15
C ILE A 111 -11.88 -2.47 2.93
N ILE A 112 -13.11 -2.20 2.46
CA ILE A 112 -14.02 -1.24 3.13
C ILE A 112 -14.38 -1.69 4.55
N GLN A 113 -14.53 -3.00 4.75
CA GLN A 113 -14.92 -3.60 6.03
C GLN A 113 -13.74 -3.74 7.00
N ASP A 114 -12.51 -3.53 6.56
CA ASP A 114 -11.34 -3.63 7.43
C ASP A 114 -11.28 -2.44 8.39
N ALA A 115 -11.11 -2.71 9.69
CA ALA A 115 -11.05 -1.69 10.73
C ALA A 115 -9.81 -0.77 10.58
N GLY A 116 -8.74 -1.25 9.96
CA GLY A 116 -7.50 -0.51 9.70
C GLY A 116 -7.51 0.32 8.42
N VAL A 117 -8.62 0.32 7.66
CA VAL A 117 -8.68 1.08 6.41
C VAL A 117 -8.59 2.58 6.67
N SER A 118 -7.62 3.24 6.02
CA SER A 118 -7.52 4.71 6.07
C SER A 118 -8.69 5.37 5.33
N GLN A 119 -9.09 6.57 5.75
CA GLN A 119 -10.17 7.32 5.10
C GLN A 119 -9.91 7.48 3.59
N GLY A 120 -8.70 7.88 3.20
CA GLY A 120 -8.38 8.08 1.79
C GLY A 120 -8.47 6.79 0.94
N LEU A 121 -8.10 5.62 1.49
CA LEU A 121 -8.27 4.36 0.79
C LEU A 121 -9.75 3.98 0.70
N ARG A 122 -10.51 4.17 1.77
CA ARG A 122 -11.96 3.92 1.80
C ARG A 122 -12.68 4.73 0.73
N ASP A 123 -12.42 6.02 0.64
CA ASP A 123 -13.06 6.91 -0.34
C ASP A 123 -12.75 6.49 -1.78
N ARG A 124 -11.51 6.11 -2.07
CA ARG A 124 -11.14 5.59 -3.40
C ARG A 124 -11.87 4.30 -3.74
N VAL A 125 -11.90 3.36 -2.79
CA VAL A 125 -12.55 2.06 -2.99
C VAL A 125 -14.07 2.23 -3.16
N GLN A 126 -14.71 3.09 -2.39
CA GLN A 126 -16.14 3.42 -2.56
C GLN A 126 -16.41 4.00 -3.94
N THR A 127 -15.60 4.96 -4.37
CA THR A 127 -15.73 5.57 -5.70
C THR A 127 -15.62 4.51 -6.80
N LEU A 128 -14.67 3.58 -6.67
CA LEU A 128 -14.49 2.49 -7.62
C LEU A 128 -15.68 1.54 -7.62
N MET A 129 -16.20 1.15 -6.46
CA MET A 129 -17.39 0.29 -6.35
C MET A 129 -18.62 0.95 -6.99
N VAL A 130 -18.84 2.25 -6.74
CA VAL A 130 -19.93 3.00 -7.40
C VAL A 130 -19.76 3.00 -8.92
N SER A 131 -18.56 3.22 -9.42
CA SER A 131 -18.29 3.20 -10.87
C SER A 131 -18.54 1.82 -11.50
N LEU A 132 -18.36 0.78 -10.70
CA LEU A 132 -18.69 -0.61 -11.09
C LEU A 132 -20.18 -0.93 -10.93
N GLY A 133 -21.01 -0.04 -10.41
CA GLY A 133 -22.42 -0.33 -10.09
C GLY A 133 -22.58 -1.41 -9.00
N ALA A 134 -21.56 -1.58 -8.15
CA ALA A 134 -21.60 -2.52 -7.05
C ALA A 134 -22.25 -1.87 -5.81
N PRO A 135 -23.06 -2.63 -5.03
CA PRO A 135 -23.63 -2.11 -3.80
C PRO A 135 -22.54 -1.83 -2.77
N LEU A 136 -22.66 -0.72 -2.07
CA LEU A 136 -21.82 -0.44 -0.90
C LEU A 136 -22.35 -1.21 0.32
N PRO A 137 -21.48 -1.64 1.26
CA PRO A 137 -21.93 -2.25 2.51
C PRO A 137 -22.82 -1.30 3.32
N ASP A 138 -23.93 -1.79 3.87
CA ASP A 138 -24.92 -1.00 4.61
C ASP A 138 -24.38 -0.40 5.93
N ALA A 139 -23.33 -1.00 6.50
CA ALA A 139 -22.69 -0.53 7.71
C ALA A 139 -21.19 -0.37 7.47
N LEU A 140 -20.75 0.86 7.23
CA LEU A 140 -19.33 1.17 7.26
C LEU A 140 -18.89 1.27 8.72
N PRO A 141 -17.75 0.68 9.13
CA PRO A 141 -17.19 0.92 10.45
C PRO A 141 -16.93 2.43 10.56
N SER A 142 -17.68 3.07 11.43
CA SER A 142 -17.46 4.49 11.75
C SER A 142 -16.07 4.58 12.37
N GLY A 143 -15.10 5.13 11.65
CA GLY A 143 -13.85 5.52 12.28
C GLY A 143 -14.20 6.44 13.44
N ASP A 144 -13.86 6.06 14.66
CA ASP A 144 -14.00 6.88 15.83
C ASP A 144 -13.43 8.26 15.53
N ALA A 145 -14.31 9.22 15.36
CA ALA A 145 -13.94 10.62 15.52
C ALA A 145 -13.46 10.73 16.96
N ALA A 146 -12.13 10.73 17.13
CA ALA A 146 -11.52 11.00 18.41
C ALA A 146 -12.21 12.27 18.95
N ALA A 147 -13.06 12.07 19.96
CA ALA A 147 -13.72 13.13 20.66
C ALA A 147 -12.63 14.03 21.22
N VAL A 148 -12.39 15.14 20.56
CA VAL A 148 -11.68 16.27 21.15
C VAL A 148 -12.60 16.75 22.27
N ALA A 149 -12.36 16.26 23.49
CA ALA A 149 -12.97 16.77 24.68
C ALA A 149 -12.61 18.26 24.77
N ALA A 150 -13.60 19.09 24.53
CA ALA A 150 -13.51 20.51 24.84
C ALA A 150 -13.23 20.66 26.36
N PRO A 151 -12.28 21.50 26.76
CA PRO A 151 -12.07 21.75 28.19
C PRO A 151 -13.28 22.49 28.72
N ASP A 152 -13.87 21.90 29.75
CA ASP A 152 -14.95 22.45 30.55
C ASP A 152 -14.54 23.81 31.15
N ALA A 153 -15.08 24.87 30.62
CA ALA A 153 -14.92 26.22 31.18
C ALA A 153 -16.02 26.49 32.22
N THR A 154 -15.88 25.84 33.37
CA THR A 154 -16.63 26.25 34.57
C THR A 154 -15.65 26.61 35.65
N SER A 155 -15.17 27.84 35.62
CA SER A 155 -14.66 28.50 36.82
C SER A 155 -15.64 29.59 37.22
N THR A 156 -16.54 29.26 38.11
CA THR A 156 -17.29 30.22 38.88
C THR A 156 -16.44 30.63 40.08
N ASN A 157 -16.12 31.88 40.17
CA ASN A 157 -15.53 32.49 41.34
C ASN A 157 -16.59 33.32 42.08
N PRO A 158 -16.70 33.22 43.40
CA PRO A 158 -17.43 34.20 44.21
C PRO A 158 -16.59 35.46 44.45
#